data_c71306917560e73f82f8272ed104dd18
#
_entry.id   c71306917560e73f82f8272ed104dd18
#
_cell.length_a   1.000
_cell.length_b   1.000
_cell.length_c   1.000
_cell.angle_alpha   90.00
_cell.angle_beta   90.00
_cell.angle_gamma   90.00
#
_symmetry.space_group_name_H-M   'P 1'
#
loop_
_entity.id
_entity.type
_entity.pdbx_description
1 polymer ?
#
loop_
_entity_poly.entity_id
_entity_poly.type
_entity_poly.pdbx_seq_one_letter_code
_entity_poly.pdbx_strand_id
1 'polypeptide(L)'
;MLVTANTVSAEPKVIRVVDAAEENGTPQNQYFLSVLRLALDKSREQYGEHWIEPIDLPINQSRQFKELLKHNVDVFWTVSTAARDTQAKPVAIPIAFGSFGIRALAMNVADSGKLNVHLSLAELQQFNVVLGQDWPDVQIFEKAGFTVEKYVDGLAVYRVLANSTGKIFPRGVIEVVPELKAFDNKQVTYSDKNLLLYPSMVYFYVRKEDIKLHKRLEYGLTQAFEDGSLAALFYDSNMMVELKKHFNLQGAAIHQIENPLIISKKQLDVITQLQIELLKQLNYSPAR
;
A
#
# COMPACT_ATOMS: atom_id res chain seq x y z
N MET A 1 53.34 -17.77 15.97
CA MET A 1 52.85 -17.65 14.61
C MET A 1 51.40 -17.15 14.71
N LEU A 2 51.18 -15.85 14.57
CA LEU A 2 49.82 -15.27 14.56
C LEU A 2 49.27 -15.45 13.14
N VAL A 3 48.22 -16.26 13.00
CA VAL A 3 47.43 -16.34 11.77
C VAL A 3 46.48 -15.17 11.77
N THR A 4 46.84 -14.09 11.04
CA THR A 4 45.92 -13.02 10.71
C THR A 4 44.86 -13.55 9.75
N ALA A 5 43.64 -13.77 10.24
CA ALA A 5 42.52 -14.05 9.38
C ALA A 5 42.24 -12.80 8.54
N ASN A 6 42.60 -12.85 7.26
CA ASN A 6 42.13 -11.83 6.27
C ASN A 6 40.61 -12.02 6.13
N THR A 7 39.85 -11.21 6.80
CA THR A 7 38.43 -11.03 6.50
C THR A 7 38.38 -10.32 5.14
N VAL A 8 38.20 -11.09 4.08
CA VAL A 8 37.79 -10.54 2.78
C VAL A 8 36.41 -9.94 3.00
N SER A 9 36.35 -8.63 3.18
CA SER A 9 35.10 -7.89 3.15
C SER A 9 34.50 -8.10 1.76
N ALA A 10 33.43 -8.89 1.68
CA ALA A 10 32.69 -9.01 0.43
C ALA A 10 32.19 -7.62 0.03
N GLU A 11 32.32 -7.26 -1.24
CA GLU A 11 31.79 -5.98 -1.74
C GLU A 11 30.31 -5.87 -1.39
N PRO A 12 29.84 -4.68 -0.97
CA PRO A 12 28.45 -4.47 -0.62
C PRO A 12 27.54 -4.82 -1.80
N LYS A 13 26.51 -5.60 -1.55
CA LYS A 13 25.55 -5.94 -2.60
C LYS A 13 24.65 -4.74 -2.92
N VAL A 14 24.63 -4.31 -4.17
CA VAL A 14 23.70 -3.29 -4.68
C VAL A 14 22.32 -3.92 -4.81
N ILE A 15 21.28 -3.21 -4.31
CA ILE A 15 19.86 -3.59 -4.38
C ILE A 15 19.11 -2.46 -5.06
N ARG A 16 18.63 -2.71 -6.27
CA ARG A 16 17.90 -1.76 -7.10
C ARG A 16 16.42 -1.77 -6.73
N VAL A 17 15.87 -0.57 -6.52
CA VAL A 17 14.47 -0.37 -6.08
C VAL A 17 13.81 0.70 -6.93
N VAL A 18 12.56 0.48 -7.33
CA VAL A 18 11.81 1.46 -8.11
C VAL A 18 11.48 2.68 -7.26
N ASP A 19 11.60 3.86 -7.86
CA ASP A 19 11.07 5.15 -7.40
C ASP A 19 11.43 5.48 -5.94
N ALA A 20 12.67 5.17 -5.59
CA ALA A 20 13.21 5.39 -4.26
C ALA A 20 13.94 6.74 -4.13
N ALA A 21 13.74 7.70 -5.03
CA ALA A 21 14.37 9.00 -4.98
C ALA A 21 13.96 9.76 -3.70
N GLU A 22 14.93 10.01 -2.82
CA GLU A 22 14.70 10.62 -1.51
C GLU A 22 14.19 12.07 -1.61
N GLU A 23 14.59 12.79 -2.64
CA GLU A 23 14.31 14.22 -2.79
C GLU A 23 12.93 14.51 -3.40
N ASN A 24 12.37 13.58 -4.21
CA ASN A 24 11.10 13.77 -4.92
C ASN A 24 10.09 12.64 -4.71
N GLY A 25 10.38 11.70 -3.81
CA GLY A 25 9.50 10.56 -3.54
C GLY A 25 8.22 10.97 -2.81
N THR A 26 7.11 10.29 -3.12
CA THR A 26 5.89 10.43 -2.33
C THR A 26 6.14 9.96 -0.89
N PRO A 27 5.37 10.46 0.11
CA PRO A 27 5.49 9.97 1.49
C PRO A 27 5.41 8.45 1.62
N GLN A 28 4.67 7.79 0.73
CA GLN A 28 4.59 6.34 0.64
C GLN A 28 5.89 5.70 0.18
N ASN A 29 6.50 6.21 -0.91
CA ASN A 29 7.76 5.68 -1.41
C ASN A 29 8.88 5.84 -0.39
N GLN A 30 8.95 7.00 0.28
CA GLN A 30 9.89 7.24 1.38
C GLN A 30 9.69 6.24 2.52
N TYR A 31 8.44 5.94 2.89
CA TYR A 31 8.12 4.96 3.91
C TYR A 31 8.59 3.55 3.51
N PHE A 32 8.25 3.07 2.31
CA PHE A 32 8.65 1.73 1.86
C PHE A 32 10.16 1.59 1.70
N LEU A 33 10.85 2.64 1.28
CA LEU A 33 12.31 2.68 1.27
C LEU A 33 12.88 2.56 2.69
N SER A 34 12.30 3.24 3.68
CA SER A 34 12.70 3.14 5.09
C SER A 34 12.46 1.74 5.66
N VAL A 35 11.36 1.08 5.28
CA VAL A 35 11.10 -0.33 5.64
C VAL A 35 12.15 -1.26 5.03
N LEU A 36 12.53 -1.04 3.78
CA LEU A 36 13.58 -1.82 3.13
C LEU A 36 14.93 -1.64 3.84
N ARG A 37 15.31 -0.40 4.17
CA ARG A 37 16.52 -0.09 4.95
C ARG A 37 16.49 -0.81 6.30
N LEU A 38 15.39 -0.72 7.04
CA LEU A 38 15.23 -1.40 8.32
C LEU A 38 15.45 -2.91 8.19
N ALA A 39 14.85 -3.55 7.19
CA ALA A 39 15.01 -5.00 6.95
C ALA A 39 16.48 -5.37 6.63
N LEU A 40 17.14 -4.55 5.81
CA LEU A 40 18.54 -4.78 5.42
C LEU A 40 19.49 -4.53 6.60
N ASP A 41 19.23 -3.53 7.42
CA ASP A 41 20.04 -3.24 8.62
C ASP A 41 19.90 -4.34 9.68
N LYS A 42 18.67 -4.81 9.95
CA LYS A 42 18.40 -5.94 10.87
C LYS A 42 19.07 -7.25 10.42
N SER A 43 19.34 -7.38 9.13
CA SER A 43 19.97 -8.57 8.55
C SER A 43 21.49 -8.40 8.29
N ARG A 44 22.08 -7.26 8.63
CA ARG A 44 23.47 -6.91 8.27
C ARG A 44 24.49 -7.90 8.83
N GLU A 45 24.34 -8.26 10.09
CA GLU A 45 25.27 -9.20 10.76
C GLU A 45 25.34 -10.54 10.03
N GLN A 46 24.21 -11.07 9.57
CA GLN A 46 24.13 -12.38 8.95
C GLN A 46 24.40 -12.36 7.44
N TYR A 47 24.08 -11.25 6.76
CA TYR A 47 24.09 -11.20 5.28
C TYR A 47 25.09 -10.18 4.70
N GLY A 48 25.80 -9.43 5.56
CA GLY A 48 26.79 -8.42 5.14
C GLY A 48 26.19 -7.07 4.75
N GLU A 49 27.07 -6.17 4.30
CA GLU A 49 26.71 -4.82 3.87
C GLU A 49 25.86 -4.82 2.59
N HIS A 50 25.18 -3.69 2.33
CA HIS A 50 24.35 -3.47 1.16
C HIS A 50 24.35 -2.00 0.76
N TRP A 51 23.99 -1.73 -0.50
CA TRP A 51 23.65 -0.40 -1.00
C TRP A 51 22.30 -0.46 -1.68
N ILE A 52 21.47 0.56 -1.47
CA ILE A 52 20.20 0.74 -2.18
C ILE A 52 20.46 1.70 -3.33
N GLU A 53 20.12 1.28 -4.54
CA GLU A 53 20.18 2.09 -5.75
C GLU A 53 18.74 2.41 -6.19
N PRO A 54 18.30 3.67 -6.05
CA PRO A 54 17.01 4.10 -6.57
C PRO A 54 17.00 4.06 -8.09
N ILE A 55 15.94 3.49 -8.67
CA ILE A 55 15.70 3.48 -10.11
C ILE A 55 14.45 4.31 -10.40
N ASP A 56 14.61 5.42 -11.09
CA ASP A 56 13.48 6.23 -11.53
C ASP A 56 12.77 5.55 -12.71
N LEU A 57 11.54 5.10 -12.48
CA LEU A 57 10.69 4.45 -13.48
C LEU A 57 9.28 5.06 -13.46
N PRO A 58 9.05 6.16 -14.19
CA PRO A 58 7.78 6.87 -14.22
C PRO A 58 6.72 6.12 -15.03
N ILE A 59 6.47 4.88 -14.69
CA ILE A 59 5.53 3.96 -15.32
C ILE A 59 4.56 3.40 -14.28
N ASN A 60 3.39 2.90 -14.73
CA ASN A 60 2.39 2.37 -13.81
C ASN A 60 2.88 1.10 -13.07
N GLN A 61 2.22 0.82 -11.93
CA GLN A 61 2.60 -0.27 -11.00
C GLN A 61 2.73 -1.64 -11.71
N SER A 62 1.83 -1.96 -12.64
CA SER A 62 1.88 -3.23 -13.37
C SER A 62 3.12 -3.34 -14.27
N ARG A 63 3.56 -2.24 -14.85
CA ARG A 63 4.81 -2.20 -15.63
C ARG A 63 6.03 -2.25 -14.74
N GLN A 64 6.02 -1.53 -13.61
CA GLN A 64 7.11 -1.60 -12.61
C GLN A 64 7.30 -3.03 -12.11
N PHE A 65 6.21 -3.77 -11.82
CA PHE A 65 6.31 -5.19 -11.45
C PHE A 65 6.96 -6.05 -12.55
N LYS A 66 6.70 -5.75 -13.83
CA LYS A 66 7.39 -6.43 -14.94
C LYS A 66 8.89 -6.13 -14.99
N GLU A 67 9.33 -4.96 -14.54
CA GLU A 67 10.76 -4.63 -14.48
C GLU A 67 11.49 -5.45 -13.40
N LEU A 68 10.80 -5.86 -12.32
CA LEU A 68 11.31 -6.87 -11.39
C LEU A 68 11.58 -8.21 -12.10
N LEU A 69 10.62 -8.66 -12.91
CA LEU A 69 10.73 -9.93 -13.64
C LEU A 69 11.80 -9.91 -14.74
N LYS A 70 12.14 -8.73 -15.27
CA LYS A 70 13.19 -8.51 -16.28
C LYS A 70 14.58 -8.23 -15.68
N HIS A 71 14.75 -8.35 -14.37
CA HIS A 71 16.02 -8.08 -13.67
C HIS A 71 16.49 -6.61 -13.71
N ASN A 72 15.61 -5.65 -14.00
CA ASN A 72 15.94 -4.22 -13.98
C ASN A 72 15.86 -3.65 -12.56
N VAL A 73 15.04 -4.24 -11.69
CA VAL A 73 14.97 -3.96 -10.25
C VAL A 73 15.08 -5.27 -9.45
N ASP A 74 15.45 -5.20 -8.18
CA ASP A 74 15.68 -6.38 -7.35
C ASP A 74 14.59 -6.57 -6.29
N VAL A 75 13.96 -5.47 -5.85
CA VAL A 75 12.85 -5.46 -4.88
C VAL A 75 11.75 -4.55 -5.38
N PHE A 76 10.51 -4.98 -5.24
CA PHE A 76 9.33 -4.18 -5.54
C PHE A 76 8.26 -4.38 -4.46
N TRP A 77 7.59 -3.31 -4.03
CA TRP A 77 6.48 -3.40 -3.10
C TRP A 77 5.14 -3.31 -3.85
N THR A 78 4.20 -4.13 -3.48
CA THR A 78 2.85 -4.09 -4.07
C THR A 78 1.84 -4.87 -3.24
N VAL A 79 0.55 -4.65 -3.53
CA VAL A 79 -0.55 -5.45 -2.98
C VAL A 79 -0.42 -6.90 -3.43
N SER A 80 -0.52 -7.85 -2.48
CA SER A 80 -0.46 -9.27 -2.74
C SER A 80 -1.73 -9.75 -3.46
N THR A 81 -1.51 -10.58 -4.48
CA THR A 81 -2.56 -11.32 -5.17
C THR A 81 -2.02 -12.69 -5.58
N ALA A 82 -2.89 -13.69 -5.69
CA ALA A 82 -2.49 -15.03 -6.16
C ALA A 82 -1.72 -14.98 -7.50
N ALA A 83 -2.13 -14.10 -8.42
CA ALA A 83 -1.46 -13.93 -9.72
C ALA A 83 -0.03 -13.39 -9.57
N ARG A 84 0.23 -12.43 -8.67
CA ARG A 84 1.57 -11.90 -8.41
C ARG A 84 2.44 -12.93 -7.68
N ASP A 85 1.88 -13.64 -6.72
CA ASP A 85 2.56 -14.71 -5.96
C ASP A 85 3.00 -15.87 -6.86
N THR A 86 2.29 -16.10 -7.99
CA THR A 86 2.73 -17.08 -9.00
C THR A 86 3.83 -16.57 -9.91
N GLN A 87 4.09 -15.28 -9.99
CA GLN A 87 5.12 -14.68 -10.87
C GLN A 87 6.41 -14.33 -10.12
N ALA A 88 6.30 -13.83 -8.91
CA ALA A 88 7.43 -13.45 -8.06
C ALA A 88 7.24 -14.01 -6.65
N LYS A 89 8.25 -13.89 -5.80
CA LYS A 89 8.23 -14.42 -4.45
C LYS A 89 7.94 -13.31 -3.44
N PRO A 90 6.79 -13.33 -2.73
CA PRO A 90 6.49 -12.37 -1.69
C PRO A 90 7.32 -12.64 -0.43
N VAL A 91 7.80 -11.59 0.22
CA VAL A 91 8.27 -11.62 1.60
C VAL A 91 7.04 -11.39 2.48
N ALA A 92 6.48 -12.47 3.04
CA ALA A 92 5.13 -12.51 3.59
C ALA A 92 5.00 -11.84 4.99
N ILE A 93 5.61 -10.68 5.16
CA ILE A 93 5.44 -9.79 6.33
C ILE A 93 4.67 -8.55 5.87
N PRO A 94 3.50 -8.22 6.45
CA PRO A 94 2.68 -7.08 6.02
C PRO A 94 3.37 -5.75 6.35
N ILE A 95 3.86 -5.04 5.34
CA ILE A 95 4.67 -3.83 5.52
C ILE A 95 3.85 -2.53 5.56
N ALA A 96 2.53 -2.60 5.35
CA ALA A 96 1.65 -1.42 5.31
C ALA A 96 0.48 -1.50 6.32
N PHE A 97 0.50 -2.46 7.25
CA PHE A 97 -0.46 -2.63 8.35
C PHE A 97 -1.94 -2.59 7.91
N GLY A 98 -2.23 -3.02 6.67
CA GLY A 98 -3.59 -3.06 6.12
C GLY A 98 -4.18 -1.72 5.68
N SER A 99 -3.41 -0.64 5.73
CA SER A 99 -3.85 0.72 5.39
C SER A 99 -4.40 0.84 3.95
N PHE A 100 -3.88 0.04 3.02
CA PHE A 100 -4.38 -0.01 1.64
C PHE A 100 -5.78 -0.62 1.51
N GLY A 101 -6.27 -1.32 2.51
CA GLY A 101 -7.62 -1.87 2.51
C GLY A 101 -8.66 -0.99 3.20
N ILE A 102 -8.27 0.14 3.79
CA ILE A 102 -9.16 1.14 4.34
C ILE A 102 -9.31 2.24 3.28
N ARG A 103 -10.49 2.32 2.65
CA ARG A 103 -10.73 3.17 1.47
C ARG A 103 -11.61 4.36 1.81
N ALA A 104 -11.07 5.57 1.68
CA ALA A 104 -11.83 6.79 1.59
C ALA A 104 -12.38 6.98 0.17
N LEU A 105 -13.49 7.69 0.02
CA LEU A 105 -14.18 7.86 -1.25
C LEU A 105 -13.90 9.25 -1.81
N ALA A 106 -12.97 9.36 -2.77
CA ALA A 106 -12.79 10.58 -3.53
C ALA A 106 -13.96 10.76 -4.52
N MET A 107 -14.39 12.02 -4.72
CA MET A 107 -15.61 12.35 -5.49
C MET A 107 -15.55 13.77 -6.03
N ASN A 108 -16.47 14.10 -6.93
CA ASN A 108 -16.74 15.50 -7.27
C ASN A 108 -17.32 16.25 -6.05
N VAL A 109 -16.94 17.51 -5.85
CA VAL A 109 -17.46 18.36 -4.77
C VAL A 109 -19.00 18.48 -4.81
N ALA A 110 -19.61 18.43 -5.99
CA ALA A 110 -21.07 18.47 -6.14
C ALA A 110 -21.79 17.25 -5.52
N ASP A 111 -21.09 16.12 -5.32
CA ASP A 111 -21.63 14.92 -4.66
C ASP A 111 -21.35 14.91 -3.14
N SER A 112 -20.60 15.87 -2.61
CA SER A 112 -20.20 15.88 -1.19
C SER A 112 -21.42 15.90 -0.23
N GLY A 113 -22.49 16.61 -0.58
CA GLY A 113 -23.73 16.61 0.20
C GLY A 113 -24.39 15.24 0.32
N LYS A 114 -24.21 14.37 -0.68
CA LYS A 114 -24.74 13.00 -0.67
C LYS A 114 -23.83 12.02 0.09
N LEU A 115 -22.50 12.20 0.00
CA LEU A 115 -21.52 11.26 0.51
C LEU A 115 -20.98 11.61 1.92
N ASN A 116 -21.27 12.81 2.44
CA ASN A 116 -20.90 13.22 3.80
C ASN A 116 -22.00 12.98 4.84
N VAL A 117 -23.03 12.22 4.50
CA VAL A 117 -24.01 11.62 5.41
C VAL A 117 -23.76 10.10 5.48
N HIS A 118 -24.24 9.44 6.53
CA HIS A 118 -24.12 7.98 6.62
C HIS A 118 -25.03 7.33 5.57
N LEU A 119 -24.42 6.51 4.74
CA LEU A 119 -25.08 5.70 3.73
C LEU A 119 -24.98 4.22 4.08
N SER A 120 -25.92 3.44 3.66
CA SER A 120 -25.82 1.99 3.60
C SER A 120 -24.90 1.54 2.45
N LEU A 121 -24.44 0.31 2.47
CA LEU A 121 -23.67 -0.24 1.34
C LEU A 121 -24.48 -0.22 0.03
N ALA A 122 -25.80 -0.51 0.10
CA ALA A 122 -26.70 -0.47 -1.05
C ALA A 122 -26.83 0.94 -1.66
N GLU A 123 -26.82 1.98 -0.84
CA GLU A 123 -26.81 3.37 -1.33
C GLU A 123 -25.46 3.74 -1.95
N LEU A 124 -24.34 3.28 -1.37
CA LEU A 124 -23.03 3.49 -1.97
C LEU A 124 -22.88 2.79 -3.32
N GLN A 125 -23.51 1.62 -3.51
CA GLN A 125 -23.52 0.89 -4.79
C GLN A 125 -24.29 1.61 -5.92
N GLN A 126 -25.03 2.68 -5.61
CA GLN A 126 -25.63 3.52 -6.66
C GLN A 126 -24.63 4.45 -7.34
N PHE A 127 -23.44 4.63 -6.77
CA PHE A 127 -22.34 5.35 -7.39
C PHE A 127 -21.49 4.42 -8.24
N ASN A 128 -21.07 4.89 -9.43
CA ASN A 128 -20.11 4.16 -10.23
C ASN A 128 -18.71 4.28 -9.61
N VAL A 129 -18.08 3.15 -9.38
CA VAL A 129 -16.68 3.11 -8.94
C VAL A 129 -15.76 3.27 -10.15
N VAL A 130 -14.81 4.21 -10.08
CA VAL A 130 -13.82 4.45 -11.13
C VAL A 130 -12.45 3.96 -10.64
N LEU A 131 -11.76 3.13 -11.44
CA LEU A 131 -10.50 2.49 -11.05
C LEU A 131 -9.52 2.37 -12.23
N GLY A 132 -8.23 2.19 -11.90
CA GLY A 132 -7.25 1.72 -12.88
C GLY A 132 -7.57 0.29 -13.33
N GLN A 133 -7.57 0.05 -14.64
CA GLN A 133 -8.00 -1.24 -15.23
C GLN A 133 -7.19 -2.44 -14.74
N ASP A 134 -5.89 -2.24 -14.43
CA ASP A 134 -4.95 -3.29 -14.02
C ASP A 134 -4.89 -3.45 -12.49
N TRP A 135 -5.75 -2.76 -11.74
CA TRP A 135 -5.72 -2.83 -10.29
C TRP A 135 -6.49 -4.04 -9.76
N PRO A 136 -5.96 -4.71 -8.74
CA PRO A 136 -6.67 -5.81 -8.07
C PRO A 136 -8.06 -5.41 -7.55
N ASP A 137 -8.20 -4.15 -7.18
CA ASP A 137 -9.42 -3.53 -6.66
C ASP A 137 -10.62 -3.70 -7.59
N VAL A 138 -10.42 -3.79 -8.90
CA VAL A 138 -11.50 -4.02 -9.88
C VAL A 138 -12.29 -5.27 -9.50
N GLN A 139 -11.62 -6.40 -9.25
CA GLN A 139 -12.30 -7.65 -8.89
C GLN A 139 -12.99 -7.57 -7.52
N ILE A 140 -12.41 -6.83 -6.57
CA ILE A 140 -12.95 -6.64 -5.23
C ILE A 140 -14.26 -5.87 -5.31
N PHE A 141 -14.31 -4.75 -6.05
CA PHE A 141 -15.49 -3.91 -6.16
C PHE A 141 -16.57 -4.53 -7.03
N GLU A 142 -16.22 -5.21 -8.13
CA GLU A 142 -17.19 -6.00 -8.92
C GLU A 142 -17.82 -7.11 -8.09
N LYS A 143 -17.04 -7.85 -7.30
CA LYS A 143 -17.55 -8.89 -6.39
C LYS A 143 -18.46 -8.30 -5.31
N ALA A 144 -18.16 -7.10 -4.85
CA ALA A 144 -18.97 -6.38 -3.87
C ALA A 144 -20.24 -5.74 -4.47
N GLY A 145 -20.54 -5.95 -5.76
CA GLY A 145 -21.77 -5.49 -6.40
C GLY A 145 -21.74 -4.04 -6.90
N PHE A 146 -20.57 -3.41 -6.97
CA PHE A 146 -20.43 -2.09 -7.58
C PHE A 146 -20.34 -2.15 -9.11
N THR A 147 -20.88 -1.15 -9.78
CA THR A 147 -20.56 -0.90 -11.20
C THR A 147 -19.18 -0.26 -11.29
N VAL A 148 -18.22 -0.90 -11.99
CA VAL A 148 -16.84 -0.44 -12.09
C VAL A 148 -16.51 0.06 -13.50
N GLU A 149 -16.10 1.33 -13.60
CA GLU A 149 -15.54 1.93 -14.81
C GLU A 149 -14.01 1.86 -14.75
N LYS A 150 -13.38 1.34 -15.79
CA LYS A 150 -11.94 1.01 -15.83
C LYS A 150 -11.18 1.99 -16.71
N TYR A 151 -10.08 2.55 -16.21
CA TYR A 151 -9.25 3.52 -16.90
C TYR A 151 -7.81 3.00 -17.05
N VAL A 152 -7.18 3.27 -18.19
CA VAL A 152 -5.78 2.84 -18.46
C VAL A 152 -4.80 3.50 -17.51
N ASP A 153 -4.98 4.79 -17.26
CA ASP A 153 -4.23 5.53 -16.24
C ASP A 153 -5.11 5.73 -15.01
N GLY A 154 -4.77 5.02 -13.94
CA GLY A 154 -5.53 5.06 -12.70
C GLY A 154 -5.55 6.43 -12.02
N LEU A 155 -4.49 7.23 -12.17
CA LEU A 155 -4.45 8.58 -11.57
C LEU A 155 -5.16 9.63 -12.43
N ALA A 156 -5.32 9.40 -13.75
CA ALA A 156 -6.15 10.24 -14.59
C ALA A 156 -7.64 10.23 -14.20
N VAL A 157 -8.05 9.26 -13.37
CA VAL A 157 -9.40 9.18 -12.78
C VAL A 157 -9.78 10.46 -12.02
N TYR A 158 -8.85 11.16 -11.40
CA TYR A 158 -9.15 12.44 -10.74
C TYR A 158 -9.69 13.50 -11.73
N ARG A 159 -9.23 13.49 -12.99
CA ARG A 159 -9.79 14.36 -14.03
C ARG A 159 -11.22 13.96 -14.41
N VAL A 160 -11.52 12.66 -14.36
CA VAL A 160 -12.89 12.15 -14.59
C VAL A 160 -13.81 12.65 -13.48
N LEU A 161 -13.40 12.54 -12.21
CA LEU A 161 -14.16 13.04 -11.08
C LEU A 161 -14.37 14.55 -11.14
N ALA A 162 -13.36 15.32 -11.53
CA ALA A 162 -13.48 16.76 -11.66
C ALA A 162 -14.58 17.20 -12.66
N ASN A 163 -14.88 16.36 -13.66
CA ASN A 163 -15.80 16.68 -14.77
C ASN A 163 -17.10 15.87 -14.76
N SER A 164 -17.35 15.05 -13.73
CA SER A 164 -18.55 14.21 -13.66
C SER A 164 -19.00 13.97 -12.23
N THR A 165 -20.30 13.77 -12.04
CA THR A 165 -20.95 13.44 -10.76
C THR A 165 -21.42 11.98 -10.77
N GLY A 166 -21.89 11.48 -9.60
CA GLY A 166 -22.37 10.11 -9.46
C GLY A 166 -21.26 9.06 -9.50
N LYS A 167 -20.01 9.46 -9.33
CA LYS A 167 -18.83 8.59 -9.34
C LYS A 167 -18.04 8.70 -8.03
N ILE A 168 -17.48 7.58 -7.60
CA ILE A 168 -16.56 7.50 -6.47
C ILE A 168 -15.26 6.83 -6.88
N PHE A 169 -14.15 7.32 -6.32
CA PHE A 169 -12.83 6.72 -6.48
C PHE A 169 -12.32 6.28 -5.11
N PRO A 170 -12.46 5.00 -4.77
CA PRO A 170 -11.97 4.45 -3.51
C PRO A 170 -10.45 4.43 -3.48
N ARG A 171 -9.85 5.29 -2.64
CA ARG A 171 -8.40 5.34 -2.45
C ARG A 171 -8.02 4.98 -1.01
N GLY A 172 -6.87 4.37 -0.84
CA GLY A 172 -6.34 4.12 0.50
C GLY A 172 -6.31 5.41 1.32
N VAL A 173 -6.67 5.34 2.59
CA VAL A 173 -6.66 6.53 3.47
C VAL A 173 -5.30 7.22 3.52
N ILE A 174 -4.21 6.47 3.29
CA ILE A 174 -2.85 7.00 3.19
C ILE A 174 -2.51 7.58 1.80
N GLU A 175 -3.37 7.36 0.80
CA GLU A 175 -3.14 7.75 -0.60
C GLU A 175 -3.91 9.02 -0.99
N VAL A 176 -5.19 9.10 -0.60
CA VAL A 176 -6.14 10.08 -1.13
C VAL A 176 -5.70 11.52 -0.90
N VAL A 177 -5.18 11.85 0.29
CA VAL A 177 -4.79 13.23 0.62
C VAL A 177 -3.57 13.72 -0.17
N PRO A 178 -2.44 13.01 -0.20
CA PRO A 178 -1.29 13.41 -1.02
C PRO A 178 -1.61 13.45 -2.51
N GLU A 179 -2.44 12.54 -3.02
CA GLU A 179 -2.85 12.54 -4.42
C GLU A 179 -3.73 13.75 -4.77
N LEU A 180 -4.69 14.12 -3.90
CA LEU A 180 -5.50 15.33 -4.09
C LEU A 180 -4.66 16.61 -4.00
N LYS A 181 -3.69 16.67 -3.10
CA LYS A 181 -2.74 17.79 -3.03
C LYS A 181 -1.92 17.91 -4.33
N ALA A 182 -1.46 16.80 -4.88
CA ALA A 182 -0.71 16.78 -6.14
C ALA A 182 -1.59 17.11 -7.36
N PHE A 183 -2.86 16.69 -7.34
CA PHE A 183 -3.80 16.97 -8.42
C PHE A 183 -4.23 18.45 -8.42
N ASP A 184 -4.24 19.11 -7.27
CA ASP A 184 -4.52 20.53 -7.04
C ASP A 184 -5.76 21.05 -7.79
N ASN A 185 -6.89 20.36 -7.66
CA ASN A 185 -8.15 20.75 -8.30
C ASN A 185 -9.28 20.79 -7.28
N LYS A 186 -9.87 21.98 -7.10
CA LYS A 186 -10.95 22.26 -6.14
C LYS A 186 -12.28 21.56 -6.46
N GLN A 187 -12.44 20.99 -7.64
CA GLN A 187 -13.64 20.23 -8.04
C GLN A 187 -13.64 18.79 -7.46
N VAL A 188 -12.54 18.34 -6.88
CA VAL A 188 -12.45 17.01 -6.30
C VAL A 188 -12.16 17.09 -4.81
N THR A 189 -12.88 16.29 -4.03
CA THR A 189 -12.74 16.14 -2.59
C THR A 189 -12.86 14.66 -2.21
N TYR A 190 -12.86 14.35 -0.92
CA TYR A 190 -13.12 12.99 -0.42
C TYR A 190 -14.08 13.02 0.77
N SER A 191 -14.72 11.87 1.05
CA SER A 191 -15.49 11.64 2.27
C SER A 191 -14.69 10.79 3.26
N ASP A 192 -14.74 11.21 4.52
CA ASP A 192 -14.29 10.44 5.69
C ASP A 192 -15.48 9.87 6.50
N LYS A 193 -16.72 10.03 5.99
CA LYS A 193 -17.96 9.60 6.66
C LYS A 193 -18.37 8.19 6.24
N ASN A 194 -18.05 7.79 5.03
CA ASN A 194 -18.30 6.45 4.51
C ASN A 194 -16.98 5.89 3.99
N LEU A 195 -16.53 4.78 4.58
CA LEU A 195 -15.34 4.08 4.15
C LEU A 195 -15.69 2.66 3.72
N LEU A 196 -14.92 2.13 2.79
CA LEU A 196 -14.96 0.72 2.44
C LEU A 196 -13.73 0.02 3.05
N LEU A 197 -13.94 -1.14 3.63
CA LEU A 197 -12.89 -1.91 4.30
C LEU A 197 -12.82 -3.31 3.71
N TYR A 198 -11.64 -3.71 3.28
CA TYR A 198 -11.34 -5.09 2.90
C TYR A 198 -9.91 -5.45 3.28
N PRO A 199 -9.62 -6.73 3.56
CA PRO A 199 -8.27 -7.18 3.83
C PRO A 199 -7.35 -6.89 2.64
N SER A 200 -6.22 -6.21 2.88
CA SER A 200 -5.25 -5.88 1.83
C SER A 200 -3.84 -5.95 2.39
N MET A 201 -3.00 -6.79 1.80
CA MET A 201 -1.62 -6.99 2.23
C MET A 201 -0.68 -6.41 1.20
N VAL A 202 0.26 -5.59 1.66
CA VAL A 202 1.39 -5.12 0.86
C VAL A 202 2.64 -5.84 1.32
N TYR A 203 3.36 -6.43 0.37
CA TYR A 203 4.61 -7.13 0.59
C TYR A 203 5.72 -6.57 -0.29
N PHE A 204 6.97 -6.77 0.12
CA PHE A 204 8.06 -6.78 -0.84
C PHE A 204 8.03 -8.07 -1.65
N TYR A 205 8.34 -7.94 -2.92
CA TYR A 205 8.53 -9.03 -3.86
C TYR A 205 9.95 -9.03 -4.39
N VAL A 206 10.51 -10.21 -4.52
CA VAL A 206 11.76 -10.47 -5.23
C VAL A 206 11.51 -11.52 -6.31
N ARG A 207 12.43 -11.68 -7.26
CA ARG A 207 12.35 -12.78 -8.22
C ARG A 207 12.40 -14.13 -7.51
N LYS A 208 11.78 -15.15 -8.08
CA LYS A 208 11.71 -16.49 -7.47
C LYS A 208 13.06 -17.13 -7.27
N GLU A 209 13.99 -16.88 -8.17
CA GLU A 209 15.38 -17.36 -8.14
C GLU A 209 16.27 -16.61 -7.14
N ASP A 210 15.88 -15.41 -6.71
CA ASP A 210 16.65 -14.61 -5.74
C ASP A 210 16.46 -15.09 -4.29
N ILE A 211 16.66 -16.38 -4.06
CA ILE A 211 16.43 -17.04 -2.76
C ILE A 211 17.23 -16.36 -1.64
N LYS A 212 18.47 -15.93 -1.92
CA LYS A 212 19.32 -15.28 -0.91
C LYS A 212 18.76 -13.94 -0.48
N LEU A 213 18.31 -13.11 -1.43
CA LEU A 213 17.70 -11.81 -1.13
C LEU A 213 16.35 -11.99 -0.41
N HIS A 214 15.52 -12.93 -0.86
CA HIS A 214 14.28 -13.27 -0.17
C HIS A 214 14.51 -13.62 1.30
N LYS A 215 15.40 -14.59 1.58
CA LYS A 215 15.72 -15.01 2.96
C LYS A 215 16.28 -13.86 3.81
N ARG A 216 17.08 -12.98 3.22
CA ARG A 216 17.60 -11.79 3.89
C ARG A 216 16.49 -10.85 4.32
N LEU A 217 15.59 -10.49 3.40
CA LEU A 217 14.47 -9.60 3.68
C LEU A 217 13.47 -10.22 4.66
N GLU A 218 13.17 -11.51 4.49
CA GLU A 218 12.31 -12.28 5.40
C GLU A 218 12.87 -12.26 6.82
N TYR A 219 14.16 -12.55 7.00
CA TYR A 219 14.84 -12.50 8.29
C TYR A 219 14.76 -11.10 8.91
N GLY A 220 15.19 -10.07 8.17
CA GLY A 220 15.19 -8.70 8.68
C GLY A 220 13.82 -8.16 9.02
N LEU A 221 12.80 -8.42 8.17
CA LEU A 221 11.43 -8.01 8.44
C LEU A 221 10.80 -8.79 9.59
N THR A 222 11.10 -10.08 9.74
CA THR A 222 10.62 -10.87 10.88
C THR A 222 11.15 -10.28 12.19
N GLN A 223 12.46 -10.01 12.27
CA GLN A 223 13.05 -9.36 13.45
C GLN A 223 12.41 -7.99 13.73
N ALA A 224 12.21 -7.17 12.68
CA ALA A 224 11.61 -5.85 12.83
C ALA A 224 10.12 -5.91 13.22
N PHE A 225 9.40 -6.95 12.82
CA PHE A 225 8.01 -7.17 13.19
C PHE A 225 7.91 -7.65 14.64
N GLU A 226 8.75 -8.60 15.05
CA GLU A 226 8.74 -9.21 16.38
C GLU A 226 9.21 -8.24 17.48
N ASP A 227 10.22 -7.40 17.22
CA ASP A 227 10.71 -6.41 18.19
C ASP A 227 9.93 -5.08 18.16
N GLY A 228 8.93 -4.95 17.29
CA GLY A 228 8.07 -3.78 17.17
C GLY A 228 8.66 -2.60 16.41
N SER A 229 9.92 -2.68 15.91
CA SER A 229 10.56 -1.57 15.20
C SER A 229 9.88 -1.29 13.84
N LEU A 230 9.30 -2.30 13.18
CA LEU A 230 8.50 -2.10 11.96
C LEU A 230 7.19 -1.33 12.27
N ALA A 231 6.53 -1.65 13.39
CA ALA A 231 5.32 -0.95 13.83
C ALA A 231 5.65 0.50 14.21
N ALA A 232 6.73 0.73 14.96
CA ALA A 232 7.19 2.07 15.32
C ALA A 232 7.49 2.90 14.05
N LEU A 233 8.22 2.34 13.08
CA LEU A 233 8.51 3.00 11.81
C LEU A 233 7.23 3.39 11.05
N PHE A 234 6.19 2.53 11.07
CA PHE A 234 4.92 2.83 10.43
C PHE A 234 4.17 3.95 11.16
N TYR A 235 3.93 3.79 12.46
CA TYR A 235 3.09 4.71 13.23
C TYR A 235 3.73 6.09 13.45
N ASP A 236 5.06 6.20 13.42
CA ASP A 236 5.82 7.44 13.56
C ASP A 236 6.17 8.08 12.20
N SER A 237 5.81 7.42 11.09
CA SER A 237 6.07 7.95 9.75
C SER A 237 5.34 9.26 9.46
N ASN A 238 5.91 10.10 8.61
CA ASN A 238 5.25 11.29 8.09
C ASN A 238 3.91 10.97 7.41
N MET A 239 3.81 9.79 6.78
CA MET A 239 2.58 9.30 6.18
C MET A 239 1.47 9.15 7.24
N MET A 240 1.77 8.58 8.41
CA MET A 240 0.81 8.42 9.51
C MET A 240 0.51 9.75 10.21
N VAL A 241 1.49 10.63 10.33
CA VAL A 241 1.27 11.99 10.87
C VAL A 241 0.28 12.75 9.98
N GLU A 242 0.46 12.72 8.66
CA GLU A 242 -0.48 13.34 7.72
C GLU A 242 -1.84 12.65 7.74
N LEU A 243 -1.89 11.32 7.80
CA LEU A 243 -3.14 10.57 7.91
C LEU A 243 -3.97 11.03 9.13
N LYS A 244 -3.38 11.10 10.31
CA LYS A 244 -4.04 11.52 11.56
C LYS A 244 -4.53 12.97 11.54
N LYS A 245 -3.89 13.86 10.76
CA LYS A 245 -4.38 15.25 10.59
C LYS A 245 -5.67 15.33 9.76
N HIS A 246 -5.86 14.40 8.83
CA HIS A 246 -6.92 14.45 7.84
C HIS A 246 -8.08 13.48 8.13
N PHE A 247 -7.84 12.45 8.94
CA PHE A 247 -8.84 11.44 9.27
C PHE A 247 -9.07 11.34 10.78
N ASN A 248 -10.30 11.63 11.17
CA ASN A 248 -10.86 11.25 12.46
C ASN A 248 -12.13 10.45 12.19
N LEU A 249 -12.04 9.14 12.39
CA LEU A 249 -13.11 8.20 12.00
C LEU A 249 -14.16 7.99 13.09
N GLN A 250 -14.20 8.89 14.10
CA GLN A 250 -15.25 8.85 15.11
C GLN A 250 -16.64 9.01 14.44
N GLY A 251 -17.48 7.99 14.59
CA GLY A 251 -18.81 7.96 14.02
C GLY A 251 -18.86 7.74 12.50
N ALA A 252 -17.75 7.42 11.85
CA ALA A 252 -17.78 7.05 10.44
C ALA A 252 -18.49 5.71 10.21
N ALA A 253 -19.18 5.55 9.09
CA ALA A 253 -19.70 4.26 8.63
C ALA A 253 -18.61 3.52 7.88
N ILE A 254 -18.27 2.31 8.35
CA ILE A 254 -17.31 1.43 7.68
C ILE A 254 -18.03 0.21 7.12
N HIS A 255 -18.01 0.05 5.80
CA HIS A 255 -18.63 -1.04 5.09
C HIS A 255 -17.58 -2.09 4.74
N GLN A 256 -17.68 -3.26 5.38
CA GLN A 256 -16.79 -4.38 5.08
C GLN A 256 -17.23 -5.05 3.78
N ILE A 257 -16.26 -5.25 2.87
CA ILE A 257 -16.45 -6.02 1.64
C ILE A 257 -15.42 -7.14 1.55
N GLU A 258 -15.76 -8.22 0.84
CA GLU A 258 -14.89 -9.37 0.67
C GLU A 258 -13.73 -9.05 -0.29
N ASN A 259 -12.52 -9.52 0.03
CA ASN A 259 -11.44 -9.57 -0.94
C ASN A 259 -11.26 -11.00 -1.48
N PRO A 260 -11.74 -11.29 -2.70
CA PRO A 260 -11.68 -12.64 -3.27
C PRO A 260 -10.25 -13.07 -3.67
N LEU A 261 -9.29 -12.17 -3.61
CA LEU A 261 -7.90 -12.42 -4.02
C LEU A 261 -7.04 -12.97 -2.87
N ILE A 262 -7.58 -13.03 -1.64
CA ILE A 262 -6.91 -13.60 -0.47
C ILE A 262 -7.51 -14.96 -0.19
N ILE A 263 -6.68 -16.00 -0.23
CA ILE A 263 -7.09 -17.39 -0.03
C ILE A 263 -6.59 -18.00 1.29
N SER A 264 -5.62 -17.38 1.95
CA SER A 264 -5.04 -17.87 3.21
C SER A 264 -5.78 -17.32 4.42
N LYS A 265 -6.43 -18.21 5.21
CA LYS A 265 -7.09 -17.83 6.47
C LYS A 265 -6.09 -17.17 7.45
N LYS A 266 -4.88 -17.71 7.58
CA LYS A 266 -3.84 -17.16 8.46
C LYS A 266 -3.49 -15.72 8.08
N GLN A 267 -3.34 -15.44 6.78
CA GLN A 267 -3.08 -14.08 6.30
C GLN A 267 -4.27 -13.16 6.58
N LEU A 268 -5.49 -13.64 6.38
CA LEU A 268 -6.71 -12.90 6.67
C LEU A 268 -6.80 -12.51 8.15
N ASP A 269 -6.53 -13.45 9.07
CA ASP A 269 -6.57 -13.19 10.51
C ASP A 269 -5.54 -12.12 10.91
N VAL A 270 -4.30 -12.23 10.42
CA VAL A 270 -3.23 -11.24 10.70
C VAL A 270 -3.62 -9.86 10.19
N ILE A 271 -4.04 -9.74 8.92
CA ILE A 271 -4.33 -8.42 8.34
C ILE A 271 -5.55 -7.76 9.00
N THR A 272 -6.54 -8.55 9.38
CA THR A 272 -7.74 -8.06 10.08
C THR A 272 -7.35 -7.45 11.43
N GLN A 273 -6.47 -8.08 12.21
CA GLN A 273 -5.99 -7.54 13.47
C GLN A 273 -5.20 -6.23 13.29
N LEU A 274 -4.33 -6.17 12.27
CA LEU A 274 -3.58 -4.96 11.95
C LEU A 274 -4.50 -3.80 11.52
N GLN A 275 -5.55 -4.09 10.74
CA GLN A 275 -6.55 -3.08 10.36
C GLN A 275 -7.37 -2.58 11.57
N ILE A 276 -7.76 -3.47 12.47
CA ILE A 276 -8.46 -3.08 13.71
C ILE A 276 -7.59 -2.12 14.53
N GLU A 277 -6.30 -2.42 14.68
CA GLU A 277 -5.38 -1.55 15.41
C GLU A 277 -5.20 -0.20 14.72
N LEU A 278 -5.04 -0.17 13.40
CA LEU A 278 -4.95 1.08 12.64
C LEU A 278 -6.22 1.91 12.76
N LEU A 279 -7.41 1.30 12.71
CA LEU A 279 -8.68 2.00 12.88
C LEU A 279 -8.80 2.63 14.27
N LYS A 280 -8.33 1.97 15.33
CA LYS A 280 -8.26 2.56 16.68
C LYS A 280 -7.35 3.80 16.72
N GLN A 281 -6.20 3.76 16.02
CA GLN A 281 -5.30 4.92 15.90
C GLN A 281 -5.94 6.11 15.17
N LEU A 282 -7.00 5.87 14.39
CA LEU A 282 -7.80 6.89 13.70
C LEU A 282 -9.09 7.24 14.44
N ASN A 283 -9.18 6.92 15.73
CA ASN A 283 -10.34 7.17 16.60
C ASN A 283 -11.64 6.51 16.10
N TYR A 284 -11.54 5.40 15.35
CA TYR A 284 -12.74 4.71 14.92
C TYR A 284 -13.50 4.15 16.13
N SER A 285 -14.76 4.53 16.21
CA SER A 285 -15.76 3.88 17.04
C SER A 285 -17.03 3.72 16.21
N PRO A 286 -17.64 2.52 16.17
CA PRO A 286 -18.89 2.32 15.43
C PRO A 286 -19.94 3.34 15.83
N ALA A 287 -20.74 3.82 14.89
CA ALA A 287 -21.95 4.58 15.21
C ALA A 287 -22.86 3.72 16.10
N ARG A 288 -23.39 4.30 17.17
CA ARG A 288 -24.33 3.64 18.07
C ARG A 288 -25.69 3.49 17.42
#